data_12e4441878cac19353d54ee68fd3943f
#
_entry.id   12e4441878cac19353d54ee68fd3943f
#
_cell.length_a   1.000
_cell.length_b   1.000
_cell.length_c   1.000
_cell.angle_alpha   90.00
_cell.angle_beta   90.00
_cell.angle_gamma   90.00
#
_symmetry.space_group_name_H-M   'P 1'
#
loop_
_entity.id
_entity.type
_entity.pdbx_description
1 polymer ?
#
loop_
_entity_poly.entity_id
_entity_poly.type
_entity_poly.pdbx_seq_one_letter_code
_entity_poly.pdbx_strand_id
1 'polypeptide(L)'
;MRQAVYDNLTRLGLDALDVVNLRLGGFDRPESGSVVEPFSALAELQREGLIKHLGLSTVSAEQIKEAQSIAPVVCVQNFYNLAHRDDDDLIDALNAEGIAYVPYFPLGGFTPLQSDTLNRVAARLASTPMAVALAWLLQRSPNILLIPGTSSVAHLRENVVGAGLELSQGDIEELDSIAG
;
A
#
# COMPACT_ATOMS: atom_id res chain seq x y z
N MET A 1 1.45 -6.67 22.18
CA MET A 1 2.36 -6.46 21.02
C MET A 1 3.53 -7.44 21.06
N ARG A 2 4.40 -7.45 22.06
CA ARG A 2 5.55 -8.38 22.17
C ARG A 2 5.16 -9.86 21.96
N GLN A 3 4.12 -10.34 22.66
CA GLN A 3 3.64 -11.73 22.50
C GLN A 3 3.25 -12.03 21.04
N ALA A 4 2.58 -11.10 20.35
CA ALA A 4 2.19 -11.30 18.95
C ALA A 4 3.41 -11.44 18.03
N VAL A 5 4.51 -10.74 18.30
CA VAL A 5 5.77 -10.90 17.56
C VAL A 5 6.34 -12.30 17.77
N TYR A 6 6.45 -12.77 19.02
CA TYR A 6 6.92 -14.14 19.31
C TYR A 6 6.03 -15.22 18.68
N ASP A 7 4.70 -15.03 18.71
CA ASP A 7 3.76 -15.97 18.09
C ASP A 7 3.97 -16.05 16.58
N ASN A 8 4.23 -14.92 15.92
CA ASN A 8 4.53 -14.88 14.49
C ASN A 8 5.88 -15.54 14.18
N LEU A 9 6.94 -15.22 14.93
CA LEU A 9 8.25 -15.84 14.76
C LEU A 9 8.16 -17.36 14.88
N THR A 10 7.44 -17.86 15.90
CA THR A 10 7.24 -19.28 16.11
C THR A 10 6.47 -19.94 14.97
N ARG A 11 5.37 -19.33 14.53
CA ARG A 11 4.52 -19.89 13.45
C ARG A 11 5.22 -19.89 12.10
N LEU A 12 6.06 -18.89 11.84
CA LEU A 12 6.79 -18.75 10.58
C LEU A 12 8.14 -19.49 10.61
N GLY A 13 8.62 -19.93 11.77
CA GLY A 13 9.93 -20.56 11.92
C GLY A 13 11.08 -19.58 11.62
N LEU A 14 10.93 -18.32 12.02
CA LEU A 14 11.90 -17.24 11.77
C LEU A 14 12.54 -16.78 13.08
N ASP A 15 13.79 -16.34 13.01
CA ASP A 15 14.50 -15.70 14.12
C ASP A 15 14.17 -14.20 14.21
N ALA A 16 13.84 -13.57 13.09
CA ALA A 16 13.42 -12.16 12.99
C ALA A 16 12.37 -11.97 11.88
N LEU A 17 11.41 -11.07 12.12
CA LEU A 17 10.45 -10.63 11.09
C LEU A 17 11.11 -9.57 10.20
N ASP A 18 10.93 -9.67 8.87
CA ASP A 18 11.56 -8.73 7.95
C ASP A 18 10.94 -7.33 8.05
N VAL A 19 9.60 -7.22 7.99
CA VAL A 19 8.87 -5.96 8.13
C VAL A 19 7.65 -6.17 9.03
N VAL A 20 7.43 -5.26 9.98
CA VAL A 20 6.22 -5.22 10.79
C VAL A 20 5.57 -3.85 10.68
N ASN A 21 4.32 -3.82 10.23
CA ASN A 21 3.53 -2.60 10.17
C ASN A 21 2.70 -2.41 11.43
N LEU A 22 2.83 -1.23 12.06
CA LEU A 22 1.88 -0.79 13.08
C LEU A 22 0.62 -0.25 12.38
N ARG A 23 -0.54 -0.83 12.66
CA ARG A 23 -1.82 -0.32 12.19
C ARG A 23 -2.53 0.40 13.33
N LEU A 24 -2.96 1.63 13.09
CA LEU A 24 -3.64 2.49 14.06
C LEU A 24 -5.06 2.86 13.66
N GLY A 25 -5.27 3.13 12.41
CA GLY A 25 -6.55 3.61 11.90
C GLY A 25 -7.61 2.53 11.77
N GLY A 26 -8.81 2.96 11.45
CA GLY A 26 -9.96 2.13 11.14
C GLY A 26 -9.79 1.31 9.86
N PHE A 27 -10.94 1.10 9.18
CA PHE A 27 -10.93 0.26 7.97
C PHE A 27 -10.32 0.96 6.76
N ASP A 28 -10.67 2.23 6.53
CA ASP A 28 -10.42 2.97 5.30
C ASP A 28 -9.70 4.32 5.50
N ARG A 29 -9.56 4.78 6.73
CA ARG A 29 -8.95 6.08 7.04
C ARG A 29 -8.17 6.10 8.33
N PRO A 30 -7.17 6.99 8.44
CA PRO A 30 -6.49 7.26 9.70
C PRO A 30 -7.47 7.71 10.78
N GLU A 31 -7.23 7.27 12.01
CA GLU A 31 -7.90 7.78 13.21
C GLU A 31 -6.97 8.72 13.97
N SER A 32 -7.56 9.67 14.70
CA SER A 32 -6.79 10.57 15.55
C SER A 32 -6.13 9.81 16.70
N GLY A 33 -4.92 10.20 17.05
CA GLY A 33 -4.16 9.60 18.15
C GLY A 33 -2.66 9.60 17.89
N SER A 34 -1.89 9.46 18.95
CA SER A 34 -0.43 9.39 18.86
C SER A 34 0.05 7.95 18.60
N VAL A 35 1.08 7.82 17.78
CA VAL A 35 1.77 6.55 17.53
C VAL A 35 2.91 6.28 18.50
N VAL A 36 3.27 7.24 19.35
CA VAL A 36 4.49 7.20 20.18
C VAL A 36 4.57 5.94 21.00
N GLU A 37 3.56 5.65 21.82
CA GLU A 37 3.60 4.49 22.71
C GLU A 37 3.68 3.15 21.96
N PRO A 38 2.74 2.86 21.00
CA PRO A 38 2.77 1.59 20.29
C PRO A 38 3.97 1.45 19.35
N PHE A 39 4.42 2.53 18.71
CA PHE A 39 5.57 2.46 17.80
C PHE A 39 6.88 2.33 18.56
N SER A 40 7.03 2.97 19.74
CA SER A 40 8.19 2.78 20.61
C SER A 40 8.34 1.33 21.05
N ALA A 41 7.23 0.65 21.36
CA ALA A 41 7.26 -0.76 21.70
C ALA A 41 7.76 -1.66 20.55
N LEU A 42 7.42 -1.33 19.29
CA LEU A 42 7.97 -2.02 18.12
C LEU A 42 9.45 -1.67 17.89
N ALA A 43 9.83 -0.41 18.10
CA ALA A 43 11.23 0.02 17.98
C ALA A 43 12.14 -0.65 19.02
N GLU A 44 11.62 -1.00 20.20
CA GLU A 44 12.34 -1.84 21.17
C GLU A 44 12.56 -3.25 20.65
N LEU A 45 11.54 -3.88 20.08
CA LEU A 45 11.65 -5.21 19.47
C LEU A 45 12.61 -5.23 18.27
N GLN A 46 12.67 -4.12 17.53
CA GLN A 46 13.65 -3.94 16.45
C GLN A 46 15.08 -3.88 17.02
N ARG A 47 15.31 -3.11 18.09
CA ARG A 47 16.63 -3.04 18.76
C ARG A 47 17.05 -4.38 19.37
N GLU A 48 16.11 -5.21 19.78
CA GLU A 48 16.35 -6.58 20.25
C GLU A 48 16.64 -7.57 19.10
N GLY A 49 16.51 -7.15 17.84
CA GLY A 49 16.77 -7.98 16.65
C GLY A 49 15.60 -8.91 16.27
N LEU A 50 14.43 -8.77 16.89
CA LEU A 50 13.24 -9.58 16.57
C LEU A 50 12.48 -9.07 15.35
N ILE A 51 12.70 -7.81 14.96
CA ILE A 51 12.14 -7.15 13.78
C ILE A 51 13.27 -6.43 13.06
N LYS A 52 13.37 -6.61 11.73
CA LYS A 52 14.40 -5.92 10.94
C LYS A 52 13.98 -4.49 10.59
N HIS A 53 12.74 -4.32 10.11
CA HIS A 53 12.22 -3.05 9.63
C HIS A 53 10.83 -2.77 10.16
N LEU A 54 10.52 -1.48 10.35
CA LEU A 54 9.22 -1.01 10.81
C LEU A 54 8.50 -0.26 9.70
N GLY A 55 7.20 -0.48 9.60
CA GLY A 55 6.28 0.24 8.75
C GLY A 55 5.05 0.69 9.52
N LEU A 56 4.17 1.39 8.81
CA LEU A 56 2.91 1.89 9.35
C LEU A 56 1.75 1.49 8.44
N SER A 57 0.55 1.44 8.98
CA SER A 57 -0.66 1.19 8.20
C SER A 57 -1.82 2.03 8.72
N THR A 58 -2.57 2.63 7.77
CA THR A 58 -3.74 3.46 8.04
C THR A 58 -3.40 4.63 8.95
N VAL A 59 -2.47 5.46 8.52
CA VAL A 59 -1.87 6.57 9.26
C VAL A 59 -1.88 7.87 8.46
N SER A 60 -1.91 9.01 9.17
CA SER A 60 -1.76 10.34 8.56
C SER A 60 -0.28 10.72 8.40
N ALA A 61 -0.03 11.79 7.64
CA ALA A 61 1.32 12.36 7.47
C ALA A 61 1.94 12.80 8.80
N GLU A 62 1.14 13.33 9.73
CA GLU A 62 1.59 13.74 11.06
C GLU A 62 2.02 12.53 11.88
N GLN A 63 1.25 11.44 11.85
CA GLN A 63 1.57 10.19 12.54
C GLN A 63 2.84 9.54 11.98
N ILE A 64 3.08 9.64 10.67
CA ILE A 64 4.33 9.18 10.06
C ILE A 64 5.52 9.96 10.58
N LYS A 65 5.44 11.30 10.62
CA LYS A 65 6.49 12.16 11.18
C LYS A 65 6.76 11.87 12.65
N GLU A 66 5.71 11.61 13.43
CA GLU A 66 5.83 11.23 14.83
C GLU A 66 6.59 9.90 14.96
N ALA A 67 6.23 8.88 14.17
CA ALA A 67 6.93 7.59 14.14
C ALA A 67 8.39 7.72 13.72
N GLN A 68 8.68 8.50 12.69
CA GLN A 68 10.04 8.75 12.20
C GLN A 68 10.95 9.41 13.25
N SER A 69 10.38 10.15 14.21
CA SER A 69 11.14 10.69 15.34
C SER A 69 11.63 9.62 16.33
N ILE A 70 11.08 8.40 16.25
CA ILE A 70 11.37 7.27 17.15
C ILE A 70 12.31 6.26 16.49
N ALA A 71 11.96 5.84 15.24
CA ALA A 71 12.76 4.90 14.45
C ALA A 71 12.47 5.07 12.96
N PRO A 72 13.39 4.60 12.06
CA PRO A 72 13.15 4.63 10.62
C PRO A 72 11.89 3.87 10.21
N VAL A 73 11.09 4.46 9.32
CA VAL A 73 9.91 3.87 8.68
C VAL A 73 10.28 3.49 7.25
N VAL A 74 10.10 2.22 6.85
CA VAL A 74 10.46 1.75 5.51
C VAL A 74 9.29 1.67 4.56
N CYS A 75 8.06 1.56 5.06
CA CYS A 75 6.86 1.55 4.24
C CYS A 75 5.64 2.09 4.97
N VAL A 76 4.69 2.59 4.17
CA VAL A 76 3.35 3.02 4.63
C VAL A 76 2.31 2.28 3.81
N GLN A 77 1.33 1.69 4.48
CA GLN A 77 0.25 0.93 3.87
C GLN A 77 -1.09 1.59 4.18
N ASN A 78 -1.64 2.33 3.23
CA ASN A 78 -2.92 3.03 3.35
C ASN A 78 -3.91 2.62 2.25
N PHE A 79 -5.17 3.05 2.41
CA PHE A 79 -6.22 2.82 1.43
C PHE A 79 -6.03 3.76 0.24
N TYR A 80 -5.77 3.21 -0.95
CA TYR A 80 -5.56 4.01 -2.15
C TYR A 80 -5.82 3.18 -3.40
N ASN A 81 -6.53 3.76 -4.36
CA ASN A 81 -6.78 3.23 -5.70
C ASN A 81 -7.33 4.33 -6.61
N LEU A 82 -7.67 4.01 -7.86
CA LEU A 82 -8.23 4.95 -8.85
C LEU A 82 -9.41 5.80 -8.36
N ALA A 83 -10.24 5.27 -7.44
CA ALA A 83 -11.42 5.96 -6.91
C ALA A 83 -11.18 6.62 -5.53
N HIS A 84 -10.05 6.36 -4.88
CA HIS A 84 -9.68 6.87 -3.56
C HIS A 84 -8.26 7.40 -3.60
N ARG A 85 -8.11 8.70 -3.77
CA ARG A 85 -6.84 9.37 -4.04
C ARG A 85 -6.43 10.38 -2.96
N ASP A 86 -6.94 10.22 -1.75
CA ASP A 86 -6.68 11.17 -0.65
C ASP A 86 -5.18 11.25 -0.27
N ASP A 87 -4.38 10.23 -0.62
CA ASP A 87 -2.96 10.14 -0.31
C ASP A 87 -2.03 10.59 -1.47
N ASP A 88 -2.52 11.27 -2.51
CA ASP A 88 -1.68 11.70 -3.64
C ASP A 88 -0.43 12.47 -3.18
N ASP A 89 -0.61 13.50 -2.34
CA ASP A 89 0.49 14.30 -1.80
C ASP A 89 1.40 13.49 -0.86
N LEU A 90 0.81 12.56 -0.10
CA LEU A 90 1.56 11.69 0.79
C LEU A 90 2.46 10.72 0.01
N ILE A 91 1.98 10.14 -1.07
CA ILE A 91 2.76 9.26 -1.95
C ILE A 91 3.98 10.00 -2.49
N ASP A 92 3.81 11.24 -2.96
CA ASP A 92 4.90 12.05 -3.51
C ASP A 92 5.93 12.41 -2.42
N ALA A 93 5.48 12.75 -1.21
CA ALA A 93 6.37 13.01 -0.09
C ALA A 93 7.18 11.76 0.32
N LEU A 94 6.52 10.60 0.43
CA LEU A 94 7.18 9.33 0.76
C LEU A 94 8.17 8.89 -0.33
N ASN A 95 7.85 9.14 -1.60
CA ASN A 95 8.76 8.87 -2.71
C ASN A 95 10.05 9.71 -2.58
N ALA A 96 9.93 10.98 -2.25
CA ALA A 96 11.09 11.86 -2.03
C ALA A 96 11.97 11.38 -0.86
N GLU A 97 11.41 10.70 0.11
CA GLU A 97 12.11 10.12 1.27
C GLU A 97 12.62 8.68 1.03
N GLY A 98 12.29 8.06 -0.12
CA GLY A 98 12.65 6.67 -0.41
C GLY A 98 11.87 5.64 0.40
N ILE A 99 10.67 6.01 0.88
CA ILE A 99 9.77 5.15 1.66
C ILE A 99 8.75 4.51 0.71
N ALA A 100 8.60 3.19 0.80
CA ALA A 100 7.64 2.46 -0.02
C ALA A 100 6.20 2.78 0.39
N TYR A 101 5.31 2.96 -0.61
CA TYR A 101 3.88 3.08 -0.39
C TYR A 101 3.17 1.80 -0.86
N VAL A 102 2.37 1.19 0.01
CA VAL A 102 1.71 -0.10 -0.23
C VAL A 102 0.19 0.09 -0.19
N PRO A 103 -0.45 0.37 -1.33
CA PRO A 103 -1.90 0.57 -1.37
C PRO A 103 -2.64 -0.73 -1.03
N TYR A 104 -3.45 -0.74 0.05
CA TYR A 104 -4.38 -1.84 0.22
C TYR A 104 -5.70 -1.54 -0.52
N PHE A 105 -6.41 -2.59 -0.92
CA PHE A 105 -7.54 -2.54 -1.83
C PHE A 105 -7.23 -1.83 -3.17
N PRO A 106 -6.12 -2.20 -3.82
CA PRO A 106 -5.73 -1.56 -5.08
C PRO A 106 -6.77 -1.71 -6.19
N LEU A 107 -7.66 -2.70 -6.08
CA LEU A 107 -8.75 -2.99 -7.03
C LEU A 107 -10.15 -2.72 -6.45
N GLY A 108 -10.27 -1.90 -5.39
CA GLY A 108 -11.54 -1.52 -4.76
C GLY A 108 -11.97 -2.39 -3.58
N GLY A 109 -11.22 -3.42 -3.22
CA GLY A 109 -11.50 -4.27 -2.05
C GLY A 109 -12.74 -5.15 -2.22
N PHE A 110 -13.68 -5.09 -1.28
CA PHE A 110 -14.91 -5.90 -1.32
C PHE A 110 -15.89 -5.49 -2.42
N THR A 111 -15.80 -4.26 -2.91
CA THR A 111 -16.52 -3.77 -4.09
C THR A 111 -15.49 -3.48 -5.17
N PRO A 112 -15.39 -4.31 -6.20
CA PRO A 112 -14.45 -4.07 -7.29
C PRO A 112 -14.68 -2.70 -7.93
N LEU A 113 -13.60 -2.09 -8.39
CA LEU A 113 -13.65 -0.84 -9.14
C LEU A 113 -14.57 -0.97 -10.35
N GLN A 114 -15.58 -0.11 -10.42
CA GLN A 114 -16.53 -0.03 -11.53
C GLN A 114 -16.50 1.37 -12.11
N SER A 115 -16.08 1.49 -13.37
CA SER A 115 -16.00 2.76 -14.06
C SER A 115 -16.09 2.52 -15.57
N ASP A 116 -16.99 3.25 -16.24
CA ASP A 116 -17.08 3.22 -17.70
C ASP A 116 -15.80 3.73 -18.34
N THR A 117 -15.13 4.68 -17.73
CA THR A 117 -13.82 5.18 -18.16
C THR A 117 -12.78 4.08 -18.09
N LEU A 118 -12.67 3.37 -16.97
CA LEU A 118 -11.74 2.26 -16.83
C LEU A 118 -12.02 1.14 -17.84
N ASN A 119 -13.29 0.80 -18.05
CA ASN A 119 -13.70 -0.22 -19.04
C ASN A 119 -13.33 0.20 -20.48
N ARG A 120 -13.51 1.47 -20.81
CA ARG A 120 -13.21 2.02 -22.13
C ARG A 120 -11.70 2.00 -22.41
N VAL A 121 -10.87 2.41 -21.44
CA VAL A 121 -9.41 2.33 -21.55
C VAL A 121 -8.95 0.88 -21.67
N ALA A 122 -9.48 -0.02 -20.86
CA ALA A 122 -9.16 -1.45 -20.93
C ALA A 122 -9.50 -2.07 -22.30
N ALA A 123 -10.65 -1.75 -22.86
CA ALA A 123 -11.04 -2.21 -24.20
C ALA A 123 -10.09 -1.69 -25.28
N ARG A 124 -9.70 -0.42 -25.22
CA ARG A 124 -8.73 0.19 -26.16
C ARG A 124 -7.37 -0.49 -26.12
N LEU A 125 -6.92 -0.89 -24.91
CA LEU A 125 -5.64 -1.56 -24.68
C LEU A 125 -5.70 -3.08 -24.85
N ALA A 126 -6.86 -3.64 -25.26
CA ALA A 126 -7.11 -5.09 -25.32
C ALA A 126 -6.71 -5.81 -24.00
N SER A 127 -6.99 -5.19 -22.86
CA SER A 127 -6.64 -5.65 -21.54
C SER A 127 -7.87 -5.73 -20.61
N THR A 128 -7.68 -6.19 -19.38
CA THR A 128 -8.75 -6.20 -18.38
C THR A 128 -8.77 -4.90 -17.56
N PRO A 129 -9.93 -4.45 -17.05
CA PRO A 129 -10.00 -3.29 -16.17
C PRO A 129 -9.09 -3.40 -14.96
N MET A 130 -8.95 -4.59 -14.38
CA MET A 130 -8.09 -4.82 -13.21
C MET A 130 -6.61 -4.67 -13.56
N ALA A 131 -6.17 -5.19 -14.72
CA ALA A 131 -4.80 -5.02 -15.19
C ALA A 131 -4.47 -3.54 -15.44
N VAL A 132 -5.39 -2.78 -16.04
CA VAL A 132 -5.24 -1.34 -16.26
C VAL A 132 -5.16 -0.58 -14.93
N ALA A 133 -6.00 -0.91 -13.95
CA ALA A 133 -5.95 -0.28 -12.62
C ALA A 133 -4.62 -0.53 -11.90
N LEU A 134 -4.08 -1.75 -11.98
CA LEU A 134 -2.77 -2.07 -11.42
C LEU A 134 -1.63 -1.36 -12.15
N ALA A 135 -1.68 -1.31 -13.49
CA ALA A 135 -0.70 -0.58 -14.29
C ALA A 135 -0.69 0.92 -13.96
N TRP A 136 -1.87 1.52 -13.79
CA TRP A 136 -1.99 2.92 -13.36
C TRP A 136 -1.32 3.15 -12.00
N LEU A 137 -1.59 2.31 -11.01
CA LEU A 137 -0.95 2.41 -9.69
C LEU A 137 0.57 2.35 -9.78
N LEU A 138 1.13 1.40 -10.55
CA LEU A 138 2.58 1.27 -10.71
C LEU A 138 3.21 2.46 -11.44
N GLN A 139 2.48 3.13 -12.32
CA GLN A 139 2.95 4.30 -13.05
C GLN A 139 2.67 5.61 -12.32
N ARG A 140 1.82 5.60 -11.27
CA ARG A 140 1.57 6.77 -10.42
C ARG A 140 2.83 7.20 -9.66
N SER A 141 3.59 6.26 -9.13
CA SER A 141 4.85 6.59 -8.43
C SER A 141 5.77 5.36 -8.32
N PRO A 142 7.09 5.55 -8.46
CA PRO A 142 8.05 4.44 -8.44
C PRO A 142 8.21 3.77 -7.06
N ASN A 143 7.73 4.38 -5.97
CA ASN A 143 7.74 3.80 -4.64
C ASN A 143 6.51 2.95 -4.31
N ILE A 144 5.57 2.80 -5.25
CA ILE A 144 4.37 1.98 -5.04
C ILE A 144 4.71 0.49 -5.19
N LEU A 145 4.29 -0.29 -4.18
CA LEU A 145 4.40 -1.73 -4.14
C LEU A 145 3.01 -2.36 -3.99
N LEU A 146 2.57 -3.12 -5.00
CA LEU A 146 1.21 -3.64 -5.08
C LEU A 146 1.02 -4.94 -4.28
N ILE A 147 -0.15 -5.06 -3.66
CA ILE A 147 -0.59 -6.25 -2.92
C ILE A 147 -1.99 -6.73 -3.39
N PRO A 148 -2.24 -6.97 -4.69
CA PRO A 148 -3.55 -7.40 -5.18
C PRO A 148 -3.85 -8.83 -4.72
N GLY A 149 -4.74 -8.98 -3.72
CA GLY A 149 -5.14 -10.28 -3.19
C GLY A 149 -6.04 -11.05 -4.16
N THR A 150 -5.76 -12.34 -4.35
CA THR A 150 -6.63 -13.24 -5.12
C THR A 150 -6.47 -14.69 -4.67
N SER A 151 -7.53 -15.49 -4.78
CA SER A 151 -7.51 -16.95 -4.62
C SER A 151 -7.53 -17.69 -5.98
N SER A 152 -7.57 -16.95 -7.10
CA SER A 152 -7.60 -17.51 -8.46
C SER A 152 -6.23 -17.44 -9.12
N VAL A 153 -5.74 -18.58 -9.60
CA VAL A 153 -4.48 -18.64 -10.39
C VAL A 153 -4.60 -17.82 -11.69
N ALA A 154 -5.79 -17.79 -12.31
CA ALA A 154 -6.03 -16.98 -13.50
C ALA A 154 -5.86 -15.50 -13.19
N HIS A 155 -6.50 -15.00 -12.14
CA HIS A 155 -6.37 -13.59 -11.71
C HIS A 155 -4.93 -13.25 -11.29
N LEU A 156 -4.20 -14.18 -10.65
CA LEU A 156 -2.79 -13.95 -10.33
C LEU A 156 -1.96 -13.71 -11.61
N ARG A 157 -2.18 -14.53 -12.65
CA ARG A 157 -1.50 -14.35 -13.94
C ARG A 157 -1.87 -13.02 -14.61
N GLU A 158 -3.14 -12.65 -14.58
CA GLU A 158 -3.62 -11.36 -15.09
C GLU A 158 -2.96 -10.19 -14.34
N ASN A 159 -2.89 -10.26 -13.02
CA ASN A 159 -2.23 -9.23 -12.19
C ASN A 159 -0.74 -9.08 -12.55
N VAL A 160 -0.02 -10.20 -12.76
CA VAL A 160 1.39 -10.17 -13.16
C VAL A 160 1.57 -9.62 -14.57
N VAL A 161 0.71 -10.00 -15.52
CA VAL A 161 0.73 -9.45 -16.89
C VAL A 161 0.40 -7.96 -16.86
N GLY A 162 -0.60 -7.54 -16.08
CA GLY A 162 -0.97 -6.14 -15.90
C GLY A 162 0.18 -5.25 -15.38
N ALA A 163 1.08 -5.81 -14.60
CA ALA A 163 2.24 -5.07 -14.10
C ALA A 163 3.22 -4.62 -15.22
N GLY A 164 3.18 -5.29 -16.38
CA GLY A 164 3.97 -4.91 -17.56
C GLY A 164 3.22 -4.05 -18.59
N LEU A 165 1.97 -3.66 -18.31
CA LEU A 165 1.17 -2.84 -19.21
C LEU A 165 1.63 -1.38 -19.16
N GLU A 166 2.02 -0.82 -20.31
CA GLU A 166 2.38 0.59 -20.44
C GLU A 166 1.13 1.41 -20.83
N LEU A 167 0.84 2.43 -20.01
CA LEU A 167 -0.23 3.40 -20.28
C LEU A 167 0.37 4.63 -20.96
N SER A 168 -0.29 5.11 -22.02
CA SER A 168 0.07 6.41 -22.59
C SER A 168 -0.32 7.55 -21.64
N GLN A 169 0.28 8.73 -21.85
CA GLN A 169 -0.10 9.92 -21.08
C GLN A 169 -1.60 10.23 -21.20
N GLY A 170 -2.19 10.04 -22.38
CA GLY A 170 -3.63 10.23 -22.57
C GLY A 170 -4.49 9.20 -21.82
N ASP A 171 -4.01 7.94 -21.68
CA ASP A 171 -4.70 6.93 -20.87
C ASP A 171 -4.65 7.31 -19.38
N ILE A 172 -3.50 7.80 -18.89
CA ILE A 172 -3.34 8.25 -17.50
C ILE A 172 -4.27 9.43 -17.22
N GLU A 173 -4.29 10.46 -18.07
CA GLU A 173 -5.17 11.63 -17.90
C GLU A 173 -6.66 11.23 -17.91
N GLU A 174 -7.06 10.29 -18.78
CA GLU A 174 -8.42 9.76 -18.81
C GLU A 174 -8.76 8.99 -17.52
N LEU A 175 -7.84 8.17 -17.02
CA LEU A 175 -8.01 7.41 -15.76
C LEU A 175 -8.03 8.33 -14.53
N ASP A 176 -7.24 9.39 -14.53
CA ASP A 176 -7.19 10.37 -13.44
C ASP A 176 -8.53 11.10 -13.25
N SER A 177 -9.36 11.18 -14.28
CA SER A 177 -10.71 11.76 -14.21
C SER A 177 -11.70 10.92 -13.41
N ILE A 178 -11.34 9.68 -13.02
CA ILE A 178 -12.26 8.77 -12.26
C ILE A 178 -12.51 9.24 -10.84
N ALA A 179 -11.51 9.85 -10.21
CA ALA A 179 -11.58 10.36 -8.83
C ALA A 179 -12.02 11.83 -8.71
N GLY A 180 -12.55 12.40 -9.80
CA GLY A 180 -13.02 13.78 -9.87
C GLY A 180 -14.48 13.95 -9.46
#